data_e3d356a4b5a31a84d121b219e805f3c7
#
_entry.id   e3d356a4b5a31a84d121b219e805f3c7
#
_cell.length_a   1.000
_cell.length_b   1.000
_cell.length_c   1.000
_cell.angle_alpha   90.00
_cell.angle_beta   90.00
_cell.angle_gamma   90.00
#
_symmetry.space_group_name_H-M   'P 1'
#
loop_
_entity.id
_entity.type
_entity.pdbx_description
1 polymer ?
#
loop_
_entity_poly.entity_id
_entity_poly.type
_entity_poly.pdbx_seq_one_letter_code
_entity_poly.pdbx_strand_id
1 'polypeptide(L)'
;MSTWRSRYVPTPLGVIRATPPPASTPPEETSFEPLRDEDDQPPPEATIVNSTIYAGEQKVSDAGSIAEAWRELHHPSHHDHGPRMAWIGMTQPTPRQLQQVARIFDLHPLAVEDAIVAHQRPKLERYNETLFVVLRPATYDDATETVKFGEIHAFIGPDFVITVRHTAQPVLTPVRSRFENDPDLLARGPQAVLYGLLDFIVDGYAPVAAGLENDIDEIETQVFEADPTVSRRIYELSQEVMELQRAVKPLQTMLRGLEAGAAKYGTDDEIITALRDVRDHVTSIVERNDNFRQSLSEILQLNAILVAQTQNEEMKRLAEVANNQADEVKRASSWAAILFAPTVVAGAYGMNFDRMPELHWAYGYPFALFLMVAVSFCMWLVFKRKNWL
;
A
#
# COMPACT_ATOMS: atom_id res chain seq x y z
N MET A 1 -35.51 11.86 20.13
CA MET A 1 -36.66 11.88 19.18
C MET A 1 -36.10 12.23 17.80
N SER A 2 -35.83 11.27 16.99
CA SER A 2 -35.35 11.46 15.60
C SER A 2 -36.03 10.39 14.74
N THR A 3 -36.95 10.85 13.92
CA THR A 3 -37.83 10.04 13.06
C THR A 3 -37.09 9.59 11.82
N TRP A 4 -36.98 8.28 11.61
CA TRP A 4 -36.53 7.68 10.36
C TRP A 4 -37.65 7.72 9.32
N ARG A 5 -37.43 8.45 8.21
CA ARG A 5 -38.28 8.37 7.02
C ARG A 5 -37.88 7.17 6.18
N SER A 6 -38.77 6.22 6.01
CA SER A 6 -38.63 5.11 5.06
C SER A 6 -38.72 5.64 3.62
N ARG A 7 -37.74 5.31 2.77
CA ARG A 7 -37.82 5.53 1.32
C ARG A 7 -38.46 4.30 0.67
N TYR A 8 -39.60 4.51 0.01
CA TYR A 8 -40.21 3.51 -0.87
C TYR A 8 -39.56 3.63 -2.25
N VAL A 9 -39.15 2.48 -2.81
CA VAL A 9 -38.75 2.35 -4.21
C VAL A 9 -39.83 1.50 -4.91
N PRO A 10 -40.56 1.99 -5.89
CA PRO A 10 -41.55 1.19 -6.63
C PRO A 10 -40.84 0.32 -7.67
N THR A 11 -41.15 -0.98 -7.68
CA THR A 11 -40.78 -1.91 -8.75
C THR A 11 -42.06 -2.38 -9.48
N PRO A 12 -42.00 -2.74 -10.79
CA PRO A 12 -43.20 -3.06 -11.60
C PRO A 12 -43.87 -4.40 -11.31
N LEU A 13 -43.48 -5.13 -10.31
CA LEU A 13 -44.00 -6.47 -9.99
C LEU A 13 -44.31 -6.61 -8.49
N GLY A 14 -45.29 -5.89 -7.98
CA GLY A 14 -45.88 -6.15 -6.68
C GLY A 14 -45.03 -5.81 -5.45
N VAL A 15 -45.71 -5.35 -4.41
CA VAL A 15 -45.09 -5.00 -3.11
C VAL A 15 -44.66 -6.26 -2.37
N ILE A 16 -43.35 -6.53 -2.31
CA ILE A 16 -42.81 -7.54 -1.40
C ILE A 16 -42.63 -6.90 -0.03
N ARG A 17 -43.38 -7.37 0.95
CA ARG A 17 -43.25 -6.98 2.35
C ARG A 17 -41.92 -7.54 2.89
N ALA A 18 -40.90 -6.70 3.08
CA ALA A 18 -39.66 -7.09 3.73
C ALA A 18 -39.97 -7.42 5.23
N THR A 19 -39.63 -8.61 5.65
CA THR A 19 -39.58 -9.00 7.07
C THR A 19 -38.44 -8.24 7.74
N PRO A 20 -38.64 -7.63 8.92
CA PRO A 20 -37.56 -7.00 9.64
C PRO A 20 -36.49 -8.04 10.05
N PRO A 21 -35.20 -7.71 10.03
CA PRO A 21 -34.17 -8.58 10.54
C PRO A 21 -34.41 -8.87 12.04
N PRO A 22 -34.01 -10.06 12.53
CA PRO A 22 -34.15 -10.39 13.95
C PRO A 22 -33.34 -9.33 14.76
N ALA A 23 -33.95 -8.94 15.91
CA ALA A 23 -33.34 -7.99 16.84
C ALA A 23 -31.94 -8.46 17.20
N SER A 24 -30.93 -7.60 16.92
CA SER A 24 -29.57 -7.81 17.38
C SER A 24 -29.58 -7.88 18.91
N THR A 25 -29.17 -9.00 19.47
CA THR A 25 -28.81 -9.14 20.87
C THR A 25 -27.83 -8.03 21.27
N PRO A 26 -27.98 -7.36 22.40
CA PRO A 26 -26.99 -6.40 22.89
C PRO A 26 -25.65 -7.12 22.98
N PRO A 27 -24.52 -6.44 22.67
CA PRO A 27 -23.23 -7.03 22.89
C PRO A 27 -23.14 -7.44 24.36
N GLU A 28 -22.82 -8.71 24.62
CA GLU A 28 -22.44 -9.19 25.95
C GLU A 28 -21.35 -8.25 26.46
N GLU A 29 -21.59 -7.68 27.63
CA GLU A 29 -20.53 -7.04 28.42
C GLU A 29 -19.41 -8.07 28.56
N THR A 30 -18.34 -7.90 27.79
CA THR A 30 -17.10 -8.61 28.00
C THR A 30 -16.60 -8.21 29.38
N SER A 31 -17.02 -8.98 30.39
CA SER A 31 -16.36 -8.99 31.69
C SER A 31 -14.89 -9.30 31.41
N PHE A 32 -14.02 -8.36 31.73
CA PHE A 32 -12.59 -8.61 31.80
C PHE A 32 -12.38 -9.71 32.82
N GLU A 33 -12.32 -10.96 32.39
CA GLU A 33 -11.77 -12.03 33.22
C GLU A 33 -10.32 -11.67 33.51
N PRO A 34 -9.90 -11.62 34.79
CA PRO A 34 -8.48 -11.49 35.11
C PRO A 34 -7.77 -12.71 34.50
N LEU A 35 -6.75 -12.45 33.66
CA LEU A 35 -5.91 -13.46 33.05
C LEU A 35 -5.53 -14.50 34.11
N ARG A 36 -6.01 -15.74 33.92
CA ARG A 36 -5.65 -16.88 34.76
C ARG A 36 -4.13 -17.02 34.77
N ASP A 37 -3.60 -17.29 35.95
CA ASP A 37 -2.19 -17.69 36.21
C ASP A 37 -1.88 -19.07 35.59
N GLU A 38 -1.93 -19.19 34.27
CA GLU A 38 -1.42 -20.35 33.54
C GLU A 38 -0.22 -19.87 32.73
N ASP A 39 0.94 -19.83 33.38
CA ASP A 39 2.24 -20.16 32.82
C ASP A 39 3.32 -19.76 33.83
N ASP A 40 3.57 -20.64 34.77
CA ASP A 40 4.72 -20.64 35.67
C ASP A 40 5.99 -21.15 34.94
N GLN A 41 6.12 -20.84 33.65
CA GLN A 41 7.38 -20.98 32.93
C GLN A 41 8.17 -19.68 33.08
N PRO A 42 9.43 -19.74 33.52
CA PRO A 42 10.29 -18.57 33.54
C PRO A 42 10.35 -18.01 32.12
N PRO A 43 10.18 -16.68 31.93
CA PRO A 43 10.24 -16.07 30.62
C PRO A 43 11.58 -16.41 29.98
N PRO A 44 11.61 -16.69 28.67
CA PRO A 44 12.86 -16.94 27.98
C PRO A 44 13.80 -15.75 28.23
N GLU A 45 14.99 -16.02 28.74
CA GLU A 45 16.02 -15.02 29.10
C GLU A 45 16.48 -14.14 27.92
N ALA A 46 16.00 -14.41 26.72
CA ALA A 46 16.48 -13.86 25.46
C ALA A 46 15.91 -12.48 25.06
N THR A 47 15.09 -11.82 25.88
CA THR A 47 14.42 -10.56 25.49
C THR A 47 15.28 -9.31 25.74
N ILE A 48 16.20 -9.36 26.70
CA ILE A 48 17.17 -8.28 26.96
C ILE A 48 18.40 -8.55 26.11
N VAL A 49 18.58 -7.77 25.04
CA VAL A 49 19.70 -7.91 24.14
C VAL A 49 20.96 -7.30 24.73
N ASN A 50 20.80 -6.20 25.47
CA ASN A 50 21.90 -5.49 26.09
C ASN A 50 21.39 -4.58 27.22
N SER A 51 22.13 -4.49 28.32
CA SER A 51 21.86 -3.56 29.41
C SER A 51 23.22 -3.05 29.92
N THR A 52 23.56 -1.82 29.55
CA THR A 52 24.90 -1.27 29.81
C THR A 52 24.78 0.02 30.58
N ILE A 53 25.65 0.20 31.55
CA ILE A 53 25.83 1.44 32.34
C ILE A 53 27.02 2.19 31.81
N TYR A 54 26.84 3.46 31.57
CA TYR A 54 27.87 4.41 31.19
C TYR A 54 28.03 5.46 32.28
N ALA A 55 29.24 5.97 32.48
CA ALA A 55 29.54 7.09 33.37
C ALA A 55 30.46 8.05 32.65
N GLY A 56 29.96 9.27 32.37
CA GLY A 56 30.69 10.24 31.51
C GLY A 56 31.04 9.63 30.17
N GLU A 57 32.31 9.56 29.86
CA GLU A 57 32.87 9.15 28.59
C GLU A 57 33.13 7.62 28.47
N GLN A 58 32.74 6.82 29.47
CA GLN A 58 33.16 5.42 29.56
C GLN A 58 32.02 4.46 29.83
N LYS A 59 32.15 3.27 29.28
CA LYS A 59 31.36 2.11 29.67
C LYS A 59 31.87 1.59 31.00
N VAL A 60 30.97 1.48 31.98
CA VAL A 60 31.30 1.02 33.33
C VAL A 60 31.03 -0.48 33.50
N SER A 61 29.83 -0.94 33.15
CA SER A 61 29.42 -2.31 33.37
C SER A 61 28.32 -2.73 32.40
N ASP A 62 28.22 -4.05 32.18
CA ASP A 62 27.04 -4.68 31.58
C ASP A 62 26.22 -5.30 32.73
N ALA A 63 24.98 -4.83 32.89
CA ALA A 63 24.10 -5.36 33.93
C ALA A 63 23.42 -6.63 33.44
N GLY A 64 23.40 -7.68 34.25
CA GLY A 64 22.78 -8.96 33.96
C GLY A 64 21.24 -8.94 34.03
N SER A 65 20.66 -7.86 34.60
CA SER A 65 19.22 -7.68 34.72
C SER A 65 18.82 -6.21 34.78
N ILE A 66 17.54 -5.93 34.49
CA ILE A 66 16.97 -4.57 34.55
C ILE A 66 17.05 -3.99 35.98
N ALA A 67 16.80 -4.82 36.98
CA ALA A 67 16.88 -4.41 38.40
C ALA A 67 18.32 -4.11 38.85
N GLU A 68 19.28 -4.81 38.26
CA GLU A 68 20.70 -4.54 38.46
C GLU A 68 21.12 -3.23 37.80
N ALA A 69 20.69 -2.99 36.56
CA ALA A 69 20.92 -1.74 35.85
C ALA A 69 20.39 -0.55 36.63
N TRP A 70 19.16 -0.63 37.11
CA TRP A 70 18.56 0.44 37.95
C TRP A 70 19.33 0.68 39.23
N ARG A 71 19.76 -0.42 39.91
CA ARG A 71 20.52 -0.32 41.16
C ARG A 71 21.89 0.32 40.90
N GLU A 72 22.61 -0.12 39.90
CA GLU A 72 23.93 0.42 39.54
C GLU A 72 23.86 1.89 39.12
N LEU A 73 22.75 2.28 38.49
CA LEU A 73 22.50 3.67 38.10
C LEU A 73 22.34 4.59 39.32
N HIS A 74 21.55 4.19 40.33
CA HIS A 74 21.16 5.03 41.45
C HIS A 74 21.99 4.76 42.72
N HIS A 75 22.59 3.58 42.84
CA HIS A 75 23.43 3.16 43.98
C HIS A 75 24.73 2.52 43.46
N PRO A 76 25.62 3.34 42.91
CA PRO A 76 26.83 2.85 42.27
C PRO A 76 27.76 2.12 43.21
N SER A 77 28.26 0.97 42.78
CA SER A 77 29.25 0.18 43.53
C SER A 77 30.65 0.79 43.45
N HIS A 78 30.91 1.63 42.42
CA HIS A 78 32.18 2.29 42.17
C HIS A 78 32.05 3.81 42.20
N HIS A 79 33.08 4.49 42.68
CA HIS A 79 33.16 5.96 42.66
C HIS A 79 33.64 6.47 41.32
N ASP A 80 32.76 6.44 40.33
CA ASP A 80 33.05 7.01 39.01
C ASP A 80 32.71 8.51 39.02
N HIS A 81 33.50 9.28 38.27
CA HIS A 81 33.34 10.72 38.14
C HIS A 81 32.53 11.03 36.89
N GLY A 82 31.29 11.46 37.03
CA GLY A 82 30.45 11.94 35.93
C GLY A 82 28.98 11.55 36.05
N PRO A 83 28.09 12.13 35.18
CA PRO A 83 26.71 11.73 35.09
C PRO A 83 26.62 10.30 34.54
N ARG A 84 25.72 9.51 35.12
CA ARG A 84 25.53 8.12 34.72
C ARG A 84 24.31 7.99 33.79
N MET A 85 24.38 7.00 32.93
CA MET A 85 23.29 6.64 32.04
C MET A 85 23.18 5.12 31.91
N ALA A 86 21.95 4.59 32.02
CA ALA A 86 21.64 3.21 31.66
C ALA A 86 21.10 3.16 30.23
N TRP A 87 21.66 2.31 29.38
CA TRP A 87 21.08 2.03 28.04
C TRP A 87 20.68 0.56 27.93
N ILE A 88 19.34 0.34 27.92
CA ILE A 88 18.70 -0.99 27.88
C ILE A 88 18.10 -1.20 26.51
N GLY A 89 18.49 -2.29 25.85
CA GLY A 89 17.94 -2.74 24.57
C GLY A 89 17.09 -4.00 24.72
N MET A 90 15.84 -3.93 24.31
CA MET A 90 14.91 -5.05 24.33
C MET A 90 14.46 -5.40 22.91
N THR A 91 14.33 -6.70 22.62
CA THR A 91 13.81 -7.18 21.33
C THR A 91 12.62 -8.09 21.57
N GLN A 92 11.46 -7.73 20.98
CA GLN A 92 10.21 -8.47 21.11
C GLN A 92 9.84 -8.84 22.55
N PRO A 93 9.86 -7.85 23.48
CA PRO A 93 9.53 -8.14 24.87
C PRO A 93 8.08 -8.58 25.01
N THR A 94 7.85 -9.49 25.95
CA THR A 94 6.49 -9.81 26.37
C THR A 94 5.86 -8.61 27.12
N PRO A 95 4.52 -8.49 27.15
CA PRO A 95 3.84 -7.46 27.93
C PRO A 95 4.24 -7.44 29.41
N ARG A 96 4.47 -8.62 30.01
CA ARG A 96 4.94 -8.74 31.41
C ARG A 96 6.33 -8.13 31.62
N GLN A 97 7.26 -8.38 30.69
CA GLN A 97 8.62 -7.82 30.76
C GLN A 97 8.59 -6.30 30.62
N LEU A 98 7.79 -5.76 29.70
CA LEU A 98 7.65 -4.33 29.51
C LEU A 98 7.01 -3.66 30.74
N GLN A 99 6.01 -4.28 31.35
CA GLN A 99 5.41 -3.82 32.61
C GLN A 99 6.41 -3.86 33.79
N GLN A 100 7.31 -4.83 33.81
CA GLN A 100 8.36 -4.89 34.82
C GLN A 100 9.34 -3.72 34.68
N VAL A 101 9.79 -3.44 33.44
CA VAL A 101 10.63 -2.25 33.16
C VAL A 101 9.90 -0.97 33.56
N ALA A 102 8.63 -0.85 33.20
CA ALA A 102 7.80 0.31 33.53
C ALA A 102 7.73 0.59 35.02
N ARG A 103 7.60 -0.45 35.85
CA ARG A 103 7.60 -0.31 37.32
C ARG A 103 8.94 0.13 37.88
N ILE A 104 10.05 -0.33 37.31
CA ILE A 104 11.41 -0.05 37.81
C ILE A 104 11.82 1.37 37.40
N PHE A 105 11.50 1.84 36.19
CA PHE A 105 11.89 3.15 35.67
C PHE A 105 10.76 4.18 35.71
N ASP A 106 9.66 3.91 36.42
CA ASP A 106 8.48 4.77 36.56
C ASP A 106 7.96 5.33 35.23
N LEU A 107 7.83 4.42 34.22
CA LEU A 107 7.34 4.80 32.92
C LEU A 107 5.83 5.01 32.90
N HIS A 108 5.38 6.01 32.15
CA HIS A 108 3.96 6.38 32.11
C HIS A 108 3.10 5.25 31.49
N PRO A 109 1.96 4.88 32.12
CA PRO A 109 1.14 3.74 31.65
C PRO A 109 0.72 3.81 30.19
N LEU A 110 0.33 5.00 29.68
CA LEU A 110 -0.07 5.15 28.26
C LEU A 110 1.10 4.87 27.31
N ALA A 111 2.32 5.33 27.64
CA ALA A 111 3.48 5.03 26.80
C ALA A 111 3.84 3.54 26.79
N VAL A 112 3.62 2.87 27.92
CA VAL A 112 3.81 1.41 28.04
C VAL A 112 2.75 0.64 27.26
N GLU A 113 1.49 1.07 27.32
CA GLU A 113 0.40 0.51 26.53
C GLU A 113 0.70 0.60 25.04
N ASP A 114 1.08 1.77 24.55
CA ASP A 114 1.49 1.98 23.15
C ASP A 114 2.67 1.10 22.76
N ALA A 115 3.63 0.94 23.64
CA ALA A 115 4.78 0.06 23.41
C ALA A 115 4.43 -1.43 23.43
N ILE A 116 3.36 -1.85 24.09
CA ILE A 116 2.86 -3.23 24.09
C ILE A 116 2.04 -3.51 22.82
N VAL A 117 1.16 -2.58 22.42
CA VAL A 117 0.24 -2.77 21.28
C VAL A 117 1.00 -2.74 19.96
N ALA A 118 2.07 -1.94 19.85
CA ALA A 118 2.83 -1.70 18.62
C ALA A 118 1.96 -1.15 17.45
N HIS A 119 2.49 -1.15 16.20
CA HIS A 119 1.83 -0.65 14.98
C HIS A 119 1.45 0.84 15.05
N GLN A 120 2.26 1.61 15.78
CA GLN A 120 2.09 3.04 15.95
C GLN A 120 2.68 3.83 14.77
N ARG A 121 2.16 5.04 14.55
CA ARG A 121 2.81 6.02 13.67
C ARG A 121 3.99 6.66 14.41
N PRO A 122 5.03 7.10 13.70
CA PRO A 122 6.10 7.85 14.33
C PRO A 122 5.54 9.03 15.11
N LYS A 123 5.92 9.14 16.38
CA LYS A 123 5.47 10.20 17.28
C LYS A 123 6.51 10.48 18.37
N LEU A 124 6.41 11.67 18.93
CA LEU A 124 7.18 12.12 20.07
C LEU A 124 6.19 12.65 21.11
N GLU A 125 6.15 12.02 22.25
CA GLU A 125 5.31 12.42 23.39
C GLU A 125 6.15 12.58 24.64
N ARG A 126 5.79 13.52 25.49
CA ARG A 126 6.46 13.74 26.75
C ARG A 126 5.54 13.38 27.92
N TYR A 127 6.03 12.50 28.77
CA TYR A 127 5.40 12.12 30.02
C TYR A 127 6.34 12.48 31.16
N ASN A 128 6.01 13.52 31.95
CA ASN A 128 6.87 14.08 32.99
C ASN A 128 8.25 14.45 32.45
N GLU A 129 9.31 13.75 32.90
CA GLU A 129 10.69 13.96 32.47
C GLU A 129 11.13 12.95 31.38
N THR A 130 10.28 12.00 31.04
CA THR A 130 10.57 10.98 30.01
C THR A 130 9.96 11.37 28.66
N LEU A 131 10.77 11.32 27.59
CA LEU A 131 10.30 11.36 26.21
C LEU A 131 10.00 9.93 25.75
N PHE A 132 8.83 9.75 25.19
CA PHE A 132 8.46 8.53 24.48
C PHE A 132 8.47 8.79 22.98
N VAL A 133 9.26 8.00 22.26
CA VAL A 133 9.51 8.18 20.84
C VAL A 133 9.18 6.90 20.11
N VAL A 134 8.37 6.99 19.07
CA VAL A 134 8.08 5.89 18.16
C VAL A 134 8.71 6.19 16.80
N LEU A 135 9.51 5.25 16.30
CA LEU A 135 10.22 5.36 15.03
C LEU A 135 9.91 4.16 14.15
N ARG A 136 9.82 4.36 12.86
CA ARG A 136 9.58 3.30 11.87
C ARG A 136 10.74 3.20 10.88
N PRO A 137 11.84 2.54 11.25
CA PRO A 137 12.92 2.27 10.32
C PRO A 137 12.42 1.48 9.11
N ALA A 138 13.04 1.71 7.96
CA ALA A 138 12.75 0.98 6.72
C ALA A 138 14.04 0.40 6.14
N THR A 139 13.91 -0.73 5.45
CA THR A 139 14.98 -1.38 4.69
C THR A 139 14.43 -1.82 3.35
N TYR A 140 15.20 -1.65 2.29
CA TYR A 140 14.87 -2.13 0.96
C TYR A 140 15.45 -3.52 0.76
N ASP A 141 14.67 -4.44 0.21
CA ASP A 141 15.07 -5.79 -0.14
C ASP A 141 15.16 -5.90 -1.67
N ASP A 142 16.38 -5.80 -2.20
CA ASP A 142 16.66 -5.87 -3.63
C ASP A 142 16.19 -7.17 -4.29
N ALA A 143 16.12 -8.28 -3.54
CA ALA A 143 15.74 -9.58 -4.11
C ALA A 143 14.25 -9.70 -4.38
N THR A 144 13.44 -9.01 -3.59
CA THR A 144 11.97 -9.02 -3.69
C THR A 144 11.41 -7.68 -4.15
N GLU A 145 12.26 -6.66 -4.35
CA GLU A 145 11.88 -5.29 -4.71
C GLU A 145 10.80 -4.74 -3.77
N THR A 146 11.01 -4.91 -2.44
CA THR A 146 10.03 -4.51 -1.42
C THR A 146 10.64 -3.75 -0.27
N VAL A 147 9.88 -2.81 0.27
CA VAL A 147 10.27 -2.07 1.48
C VAL A 147 9.74 -2.80 2.73
N LYS A 148 10.65 -3.13 3.64
CA LYS A 148 10.32 -3.72 4.95
C LYS A 148 10.40 -2.65 6.02
N PHE A 149 9.32 -2.50 6.79
CA PHE A 149 9.25 -1.55 7.90
C PHE A 149 9.41 -2.26 9.24
N GLY A 150 10.27 -1.68 10.08
CA GLY A 150 10.38 -2.04 11.49
C GLY A 150 9.61 -1.07 12.38
N GLU A 151 9.66 -1.33 13.70
CA GLU A 151 9.14 -0.42 14.70
C GLU A 151 10.06 -0.44 15.93
N ILE A 152 10.46 0.77 16.36
CA ILE A 152 11.31 0.99 17.53
C ILE A 152 10.61 2.00 18.43
N HIS A 153 10.44 1.63 19.69
CA HIS A 153 10.03 2.54 20.74
C HIS A 153 11.24 2.89 21.59
N ALA A 154 11.39 4.15 21.95
CA ALA A 154 12.45 4.61 22.83
C ALA A 154 11.86 5.44 23.97
N PHE A 155 12.22 5.08 25.19
CA PHE A 155 11.97 5.88 26.38
C PHE A 155 13.28 6.55 26.77
N ILE A 156 13.28 7.87 26.73
CA ILE A 156 14.45 8.71 27.00
C ILE A 156 14.18 9.46 28.29
N GLY A 157 14.78 8.99 29.36
CA GLY A 157 14.73 9.63 30.67
C GLY A 157 15.89 10.59 30.92
N PRO A 158 15.99 11.16 32.13
CA PRO A 158 17.11 12.02 32.51
C PRO A 158 18.46 11.28 32.54
N ASP A 159 18.44 10.01 32.89
CA ASP A 159 19.60 9.16 33.14
C ASP A 159 19.46 7.75 32.53
N PHE A 160 18.47 7.53 31.69
CA PHE A 160 18.29 6.24 31.02
C PHE A 160 17.79 6.38 29.59
N VAL A 161 18.11 5.36 28.78
CA VAL A 161 17.52 5.07 27.48
C VAL A 161 17.06 3.62 27.45
N ILE A 162 15.78 3.41 27.15
CA ILE A 162 15.22 2.07 26.96
C ILE A 162 14.70 1.99 25.53
N THR A 163 15.30 1.12 24.72
CA THR A 163 14.88 0.87 23.33
C THR A 163 14.16 -0.46 23.24
N VAL A 164 12.97 -0.46 22.66
CA VAL A 164 12.13 -1.64 22.44
C VAL A 164 11.97 -1.82 20.92
N ARG A 165 12.43 -2.94 20.40
CA ARG A 165 12.27 -3.32 18.99
C ARG A 165 11.22 -4.40 18.87
N HIS A 166 10.25 -4.19 17.98
CA HIS A 166 9.21 -5.18 17.67
C HIS A 166 9.58 -6.07 16.49
N THR A 167 10.63 -5.73 15.76
CA THR A 167 11.16 -6.48 14.62
C THR A 167 12.61 -6.88 14.86
N ALA A 168 13.06 -7.92 14.17
CA ALA A 168 14.47 -8.35 14.24
C ALA A 168 15.41 -7.30 13.63
N GLN A 169 14.95 -6.58 12.62
CA GLN A 169 15.69 -5.52 11.93
C GLN A 169 15.02 -4.14 12.16
N PRO A 170 15.80 -3.02 12.12
CA PRO A 170 17.26 -2.99 12.11
C PRO A 170 17.87 -3.34 13.48
N VAL A 171 19.10 -3.83 13.44
CA VAL A 171 19.89 -4.05 14.67
C VAL A 171 20.50 -2.72 15.10
N LEU A 172 20.39 -2.37 16.39
CA LEU A 172 20.92 -1.12 16.92
C LEU A 172 22.38 -1.18 17.40
N THR A 173 23.05 -2.30 17.15
CA THR A 173 24.49 -2.46 17.48
C THR A 173 25.36 -1.37 16.83
N PRO A 174 25.18 -0.97 15.55
CA PRO A 174 25.99 0.09 14.97
C PRO A 174 25.86 1.42 15.71
N VAL A 175 24.64 1.78 16.16
CA VAL A 175 24.42 2.99 16.96
C VAL A 175 25.20 2.92 18.25
N ARG A 176 25.09 1.80 18.99
CA ARG A 176 25.83 1.62 20.25
C ARG A 176 27.34 1.67 20.04
N SER A 177 27.86 0.95 19.04
CA SER A 177 29.29 0.96 18.74
C SER A 177 29.81 2.35 18.39
N ARG A 178 29.02 3.18 17.69
CA ARG A 178 29.39 4.58 17.41
C ARG A 178 29.60 5.35 18.72
N PHE A 179 28.66 5.23 19.68
CA PHE A 179 28.75 5.89 20.97
C PHE A 179 29.93 5.41 21.82
N GLU A 180 30.19 4.11 21.84
CA GLU A 180 31.31 3.52 22.56
C GLU A 180 32.69 3.90 21.97
N ASN A 181 32.72 4.31 20.68
CA ASN A 181 33.92 4.80 20.00
C ASN A 181 34.03 6.34 19.98
N ASP A 182 33.01 7.06 20.47
CA ASP A 182 32.97 8.52 20.55
C ASP A 182 32.65 8.95 21.99
N PRO A 183 33.68 9.09 22.85
CA PRO A 183 33.51 9.45 24.25
C PRO A 183 32.81 10.79 24.47
N ASP A 184 33.11 11.79 23.62
CA ASP A 184 32.51 13.14 23.72
C ASP A 184 31.00 13.08 23.46
N LEU A 185 30.56 12.25 22.48
CA LEU A 185 29.17 12.04 22.19
C LEU A 185 28.48 11.26 23.32
N LEU A 186 29.14 10.25 23.87
CA LEU A 186 28.64 9.45 24.99
C LEU A 186 28.41 10.29 26.26
N ALA A 187 29.31 11.21 26.57
CA ALA A 187 29.24 12.10 27.72
C ALA A 187 28.02 13.02 27.72
N ARG A 188 27.39 13.25 26.55
CA ARG A 188 26.18 14.08 26.42
C ARG A 188 24.88 13.35 26.86
N GLY A 189 24.99 12.06 27.19
CA GLY A 189 23.94 11.29 27.86
C GLY A 189 22.74 10.91 26.96
N PRO A 190 21.54 10.73 27.55
CA PRO A 190 20.37 10.18 26.85
C PRO A 190 19.93 10.95 25.61
N GLN A 191 20.08 12.28 25.58
CA GLN A 191 19.69 13.13 24.44
C GLN A 191 20.56 12.86 23.20
N ALA A 192 21.84 12.58 23.41
CA ALA A 192 22.74 12.18 22.34
C ALA A 192 22.37 10.81 21.78
N VAL A 193 21.97 9.87 22.63
CA VAL A 193 21.50 8.55 22.18
C VAL A 193 20.23 8.70 21.31
N LEU A 194 19.29 9.58 21.70
CA LEU A 194 18.11 9.88 20.86
C LEU A 194 18.53 10.44 19.49
N TYR A 195 19.47 11.39 19.46
CA TYR A 195 20.04 11.90 18.22
C TYR A 195 20.62 10.76 17.37
N GLY A 196 21.46 9.90 17.94
CA GLY A 196 22.08 8.80 17.19
C GLY A 196 21.08 7.77 16.68
N LEU A 197 19.98 7.55 17.38
CA LEU A 197 18.88 6.71 16.91
C LEU A 197 18.16 7.34 15.69
N LEU A 198 17.86 8.64 15.78
CA LEU A 198 17.22 9.38 14.70
C LEU A 198 18.10 9.44 13.46
N ASP A 199 19.37 9.77 13.62
CA ASP A 199 20.38 9.82 12.57
C ASP A 199 20.49 8.48 11.83
N PHE A 200 20.71 7.41 12.56
CA PHE A 200 20.80 6.05 12.03
C PHE A 200 19.57 5.62 11.22
N ILE A 201 18.37 5.94 11.73
CA ILE A 201 17.11 5.56 11.09
C ILE A 201 16.88 6.41 9.83
N VAL A 202 17.18 7.70 9.89
CA VAL A 202 17.02 8.61 8.76
C VAL A 202 18.00 8.28 7.62
N ASP A 203 19.25 7.97 7.95
CA ASP A 203 20.22 7.48 6.99
C ASP A 203 19.77 6.18 6.30
N GLY A 204 19.08 5.32 7.05
CA GLY A 204 18.48 4.10 6.53
C GLY A 204 17.41 4.32 5.46
N TYR A 205 16.80 5.49 5.36
CA TYR A 205 15.82 5.78 4.30
C TYR A 205 16.45 6.12 2.95
N ALA A 206 17.71 6.54 2.91
CA ALA A 206 18.36 6.89 1.64
C ALA A 206 18.48 5.70 0.67
N PRO A 207 18.94 4.51 1.08
CA PRO A 207 18.95 3.33 0.21
C PRO A 207 17.52 2.87 -0.16
N VAL A 208 16.53 3.03 0.74
CA VAL A 208 15.13 2.73 0.42
C VAL A 208 14.62 3.63 -0.69
N ALA A 209 14.88 4.94 -0.59
CA ALA A 209 14.48 5.88 -1.63
C ALA A 209 15.18 5.62 -2.95
N ALA A 210 16.44 5.14 -2.94
CA ALA A 210 17.16 4.76 -4.15
C ALA A 210 16.55 3.50 -4.80
N GLY A 211 16.18 2.49 -4.02
CA GLY A 211 15.49 1.29 -4.52
C GLY A 211 14.16 1.64 -5.18
N LEU A 212 13.30 2.41 -4.48
CA LEU A 212 12.01 2.85 -5.03
C LEU A 212 12.16 3.69 -6.32
N GLU A 213 13.20 4.51 -6.44
CA GLU A 213 13.48 5.28 -7.65
C GLU A 213 13.80 4.35 -8.83
N ASN A 214 14.64 3.34 -8.62
CA ASN A 214 14.94 2.34 -9.64
C ASN A 214 13.68 1.57 -10.08
N ASP A 215 12.83 1.18 -9.13
CA ASP A 215 11.57 0.48 -9.45
C ASP A 215 10.62 1.35 -10.28
N ILE A 216 10.58 2.66 -10.01
CA ILE A 216 9.78 3.62 -10.79
C ILE A 216 10.29 3.70 -12.23
N ASP A 217 11.61 3.81 -12.42
CA ASP A 217 12.25 3.89 -13.74
C ASP A 217 12.00 2.61 -14.56
N GLU A 218 12.04 1.44 -13.90
CA GLU A 218 11.72 0.17 -14.54
C GLU A 218 10.24 0.08 -14.96
N ILE A 219 9.33 0.50 -14.08
CA ILE A 219 7.90 0.55 -14.37
C ILE A 219 7.61 1.48 -15.54
N GLU A 220 8.26 2.64 -15.61
CA GLU A 220 8.12 3.57 -16.74
C GLU A 220 8.49 2.86 -18.05
N THR A 221 9.58 2.13 -18.07
CA THR A 221 10.00 1.35 -19.24
C THR A 221 8.98 0.28 -19.62
N GLN A 222 8.48 -0.49 -18.65
CA GLN A 222 7.49 -1.55 -18.87
C GLN A 222 6.14 -1.03 -19.39
N VAL A 223 5.73 0.18 -19.00
CA VAL A 223 4.53 0.82 -19.53
C VAL A 223 4.64 1.05 -21.03
N PHE A 224 5.80 1.50 -21.53
CA PHE A 224 6.03 1.69 -22.97
C PHE A 224 6.13 0.36 -23.74
N GLU A 225 6.55 -0.71 -23.09
CA GLU A 225 6.60 -2.06 -23.67
C GLU A 225 5.22 -2.75 -23.68
N ALA A 226 4.19 -2.11 -23.10
CA ALA A 226 2.83 -2.62 -22.97
C ALA A 226 2.75 -3.96 -22.18
N ASP A 227 3.55 -4.11 -21.13
CA ASP A 227 3.50 -5.27 -20.24
C ASP A 227 2.13 -5.34 -19.53
N PRO A 228 1.39 -6.45 -19.65
CA PRO A 228 0.06 -6.59 -19.04
C PRO A 228 0.11 -6.60 -17.50
N THR A 229 1.26 -6.86 -16.88
CA THR A 229 1.43 -6.94 -15.43
C THR A 229 1.72 -5.60 -14.78
N VAL A 230 2.09 -4.59 -15.58
CA VAL A 230 2.58 -3.28 -15.10
C VAL A 230 1.56 -2.54 -14.23
N SER A 231 0.26 -2.62 -14.53
CA SER A 231 -0.78 -1.96 -13.73
C SER A 231 -0.80 -2.42 -12.27
N ARG A 232 -0.54 -3.70 -12.04
CA ARG A 232 -0.43 -4.27 -10.70
C ARG A 232 0.83 -3.78 -10.00
N ARG A 233 1.97 -3.79 -10.70
CA ARG A 233 3.25 -3.32 -10.16
C ARG A 233 3.20 -1.84 -9.76
N ILE A 234 2.56 -0.97 -10.59
CA ILE A 234 2.31 0.44 -10.25
C ILE A 234 1.53 0.56 -8.94
N TYR A 235 0.49 -0.26 -8.75
CA TYR A 235 -0.33 -0.22 -7.54
C TYR A 235 0.47 -0.66 -6.31
N GLU A 236 1.20 -1.77 -6.39
CA GLU A 236 2.03 -2.31 -5.30
C GLU A 236 3.09 -1.28 -4.89
N LEU A 237 3.84 -0.72 -5.83
CA LEU A 237 4.84 0.31 -5.56
C LEU A 237 4.22 1.59 -4.98
N SER A 238 3.03 1.99 -5.43
CA SER A 238 2.32 3.14 -4.86
C SER A 238 1.99 2.94 -3.38
N GLN A 239 1.70 1.70 -2.94
CA GLN A 239 1.47 1.38 -1.53
C GLN A 239 2.76 1.52 -0.72
N GLU A 240 3.90 1.06 -1.23
CA GLU A 240 5.21 1.17 -0.56
C GLU A 240 5.64 2.63 -0.40
N VAL A 241 5.49 3.43 -1.45
CA VAL A 241 5.76 4.88 -1.40
C VAL A 241 4.87 5.59 -0.37
N MET A 242 3.58 5.19 -0.26
CA MET A 242 2.69 5.72 0.78
C MET A 242 3.10 5.28 2.19
N GLU A 243 3.55 4.05 2.37
CA GLU A 243 4.04 3.58 3.68
C GLU A 243 5.32 4.31 4.08
N LEU A 244 6.25 4.54 3.14
CA LEU A 244 7.44 5.36 3.38
C LEU A 244 7.04 6.79 3.80
N GLN A 245 6.07 7.39 3.13
CA GLN A 245 5.56 8.71 3.52
C GLN A 245 5.02 8.73 4.96
N ARG A 246 4.29 7.69 5.36
CA ARG A 246 3.77 7.55 6.73
C ARG A 246 4.87 7.39 7.77
N ALA A 247 6.00 6.79 7.38
CA ALA A 247 7.16 6.63 8.26
C ALA A 247 7.99 7.92 8.38
N VAL A 248 8.18 8.67 7.29
CA VAL A 248 9.13 9.80 7.24
C VAL A 248 8.49 11.14 7.57
N LYS A 249 7.30 11.43 7.04
CA LYS A 249 6.66 12.75 7.18
C LYS A 249 6.47 13.23 8.63
N PRO A 250 6.07 12.38 9.60
CA PRO A 250 5.94 12.81 10.99
C PRO A 250 7.28 13.24 11.62
N LEU A 251 8.42 12.71 11.15
CA LEU A 251 9.75 13.02 11.70
C LEU A 251 10.08 14.51 11.55
N GLN A 252 9.62 15.19 10.49
CA GLN A 252 9.82 16.63 10.37
C GLN A 252 9.23 17.42 11.54
N THR A 253 8.02 17.04 11.97
CA THR A 253 7.35 17.68 13.11
C THR A 253 8.00 17.31 14.42
N MET A 254 8.44 16.06 14.57
CA MET A 254 9.15 15.57 15.74
C MET A 254 10.48 16.31 15.96
N LEU A 255 11.29 16.43 14.90
CA LEU A 255 12.58 17.13 14.94
C LEU A 255 12.42 18.61 15.27
N ARG A 256 11.44 19.29 14.65
CA ARG A 256 11.10 20.68 15.04
C ARG A 256 10.69 20.79 16.51
N GLY A 257 9.94 19.81 17.02
CA GLY A 257 9.54 19.74 18.41
C GLY A 257 10.74 19.58 19.35
N LEU A 258 11.70 18.73 19.00
CA LEU A 258 12.95 18.54 19.75
C LEU A 258 13.80 19.81 19.75
N GLU A 259 14.00 20.44 18.61
CA GLU A 259 14.75 21.71 18.50
C GLU A 259 14.09 22.83 19.33
N ALA A 260 12.78 23.01 19.21
CA ALA A 260 12.04 24.02 19.97
C ALA A 260 12.04 23.75 21.48
N GLY A 261 12.10 22.49 21.89
CA GLY A 261 12.17 22.08 23.28
C GLY A 261 13.56 22.11 23.89
N ALA A 262 14.61 22.23 23.09
CA ALA A 262 16.01 22.07 23.49
C ALA A 262 16.41 22.90 24.72
N ALA A 263 16.08 24.21 24.70
CA ALA A 263 16.37 25.10 25.85
C ALA A 263 15.65 24.68 27.15
N LYS A 264 14.46 24.07 27.04
CA LYS A 264 13.70 23.57 28.18
C LYS A 264 14.28 22.27 28.75
N TYR A 265 14.94 21.49 27.92
CA TYR A 265 15.43 20.16 28.27
C TYR A 265 16.94 20.13 28.52
N GLY A 266 17.61 21.30 28.44
CA GLY A 266 19.06 21.40 28.64
C GLY A 266 19.82 20.64 27.56
N THR A 267 19.27 20.53 26.34
CA THR A 267 19.94 19.87 25.22
C THR A 267 21.13 20.73 24.77
N ASP A 268 22.25 20.09 24.60
CA ASP A 268 23.50 20.71 24.14
C ASP A 268 23.36 21.34 22.74
N ASP A 269 23.98 22.49 22.51
CA ASP A 269 23.96 23.22 21.23
C ASP A 269 24.50 22.38 20.05
N GLU A 270 25.47 21.48 20.30
CA GLU A 270 25.98 20.58 19.27
C GLU A 270 24.93 19.52 18.89
N ILE A 271 24.21 18.96 19.87
CA ILE A 271 23.10 18.04 19.59
C ILE A 271 21.98 18.75 18.82
N ILE A 272 21.69 20.01 19.14
CA ILE A 272 20.72 20.81 18.37
C ILE A 272 21.18 20.99 16.92
N THR A 273 22.47 21.26 16.72
CA THR A 273 23.04 21.41 15.38
C THR A 273 22.99 20.09 14.60
N ALA A 274 23.31 18.98 15.26
CA ALA A 274 23.21 17.66 14.67
C ALA A 274 21.76 17.26 14.34
N LEU A 275 20.77 17.60 15.17
CA LEU A 275 19.34 17.38 14.89
C LEU A 275 18.85 18.21 13.68
N ARG A 276 19.43 19.39 13.42
CA ARG A 276 19.12 20.16 12.20
C ARG A 276 19.58 19.43 10.93
N ASP A 277 20.77 18.85 10.97
CA ASP A 277 21.29 18.04 9.86
C ASP A 277 20.37 16.84 9.59
N VAL A 278 19.99 16.10 10.63
CA VAL A 278 19.00 15.01 10.50
C VAL A 278 17.69 15.52 9.91
N ARG A 279 17.21 16.70 10.32
CA ARG A 279 15.97 17.29 9.75
C ARG A 279 16.11 17.62 8.28
N ASP A 280 17.27 18.11 7.85
CA ASP A 280 17.52 18.44 6.44
C ASP A 280 17.54 17.15 5.59
N HIS A 281 18.11 16.04 6.10
CA HIS A 281 18.02 14.72 5.48
C HIS A 281 16.58 14.24 5.39
N VAL A 282 15.79 14.33 6.47
CA VAL A 282 14.35 13.98 6.46
C VAL A 282 13.60 14.81 5.41
N THR A 283 13.91 16.10 5.30
CA THR A 283 13.26 16.98 4.31
C THR A 283 13.54 16.52 2.89
N SER A 284 14.78 16.18 2.59
CA SER A 284 15.18 15.63 1.28
C SER A 284 14.44 14.33 0.95
N ILE A 285 14.33 13.41 1.91
CA ILE A 285 13.59 12.15 1.71
C ILE A 285 12.09 12.40 1.49
N VAL A 286 11.48 13.33 2.23
CA VAL A 286 10.05 13.71 2.03
C VAL A 286 9.83 14.27 0.64
N GLU A 287 10.70 15.16 0.16
CA GLU A 287 10.61 15.74 -1.18
C GLU A 287 10.77 14.67 -2.28
N ARG A 288 11.73 13.75 -2.15
CA ARG A 288 11.88 12.61 -3.07
C ARG A 288 10.62 11.74 -3.08
N ASN A 289 10.08 11.43 -1.91
CA ASN A 289 8.88 10.61 -1.80
C ASN A 289 7.63 11.29 -2.39
N ASP A 290 7.50 12.60 -2.26
CA ASP A 290 6.41 13.36 -2.90
C ASP A 290 6.59 13.34 -4.45
N ASN A 291 7.82 13.42 -4.97
CA ASN A 291 8.12 13.25 -6.40
C ASN A 291 7.76 11.85 -6.88
N PHE A 292 8.09 10.78 -6.14
CA PHE A 292 7.73 9.41 -6.48
C PHE A 292 6.21 9.23 -6.64
N ARG A 293 5.43 9.80 -5.71
CA ARG A 293 3.97 9.77 -5.80
C ARG A 293 3.44 10.46 -7.04
N GLN A 294 4.04 11.59 -7.41
CA GLN A 294 3.68 12.31 -8.62
C GLN A 294 4.02 11.49 -9.86
N SER A 295 5.25 10.97 -9.97
CA SER A 295 5.68 10.14 -11.09
C SER A 295 4.79 8.91 -11.27
N LEU A 296 4.49 8.17 -10.20
CA LEU A 296 3.59 7.03 -10.25
C LEU A 296 2.17 7.40 -10.70
N SER A 297 1.67 8.58 -10.31
CA SER A 297 0.37 9.08 -10.79
C SER A 297 0.40 9.39 -12.29
N GLU A 298 1.48 9.97 -12.78
CA GLU A 298 1.66 10.28 -14.21
C GLU A 298 1.82 8.99 -15.03
N ILE A 299 2.60 8.04 -14.55
CA ILE A 299 2.78 6.71 -15.15
C ILE A 299 1.44 5.95 -15.23
N LEU A 300 0.64 5.99 -14.15
CA LEU A 300 -0.69 5.36 -14.14
C LEU A 300 -1.63 5.97 -15.20
N GLN A 301 -1.61 7.29 -15.35
CA GLN A 301 -2.40 7.98 -16.39
C GLN A 301 -1.92 7.61 -17.79
N LEU A 302 -0.60 7.59 -18.02
CA LEU A 302 -0.01 7.17 -19.28
C LEU A 302 -0.41 5.73 -19.63
N ASN A 303 -0.29 4.81 -18.67
CA ASN A 303 -0.69 3.42 -18.86
C ASN A 303 -2.17 3.29 -19.25
N ALA A 304 -3.06 4.05 -18.60
CA ALA A 304 -4.48 4.05 -18.95
C ALA A 304 -4.73 4.54 -20.39
N ILE A 305 -3.99 5.55 -20.85
CA ILE A 305 -4.08 6.07 -22.22
C ILE A 305 -3.61 5.02 -23.24
N LEU A 306 -2.47 4.36 -22.98
CA LEU A 306 -1.92 3.34 -23.88
C LEU A 306 -2.83 2.12 -23.97
N VAL A 307 -3.39 1.66 -22.86
CA VAL A 307 -4.38 0.57 -22.84
C VAL A 307 -5.63 0.95 -23.65
N ALA A 308 -6.15 2.17 -23.48
CA ALA A 308 -7.30 2.64 -24.25
C ALA A 308 -6.99 2.75 -25.75
N GLN A 309 -5.77 3.17 -26.12
CA GLN A 309 -5.32 3.22 -27.52
C GLN A 309 -5.29 1.81 -28.13
N THR A 310 -4.69 0.85 -27.45
CA THR A 310 -4.62 -0.55 -27.91
C THR A 310 -6.02 -1.14 -28.11
N GLN A 311 -6.93 -0.92 -27.15
CA GLN A 311 -8.32 -1.36 -27.27
C GLN A 311 -9.04 -0.71 -28.46
N ASN A 312 -8.80 0.58 -28.73
CA ASN A 312 -9.36 1.27 -29.88
C ASN A 312 -8.83 0.70 -31.22
N GLU A 313 -7.56 0.34 -31.29
CA GLU A 313 -6.97 -0.29 -32.49
C GLU A 313 -7.56 -1.68 -32.73
N GLU A 314 -7.72 -2.48 -31.66
CA GLU A 314 -8.39 -3.79 -31.77
C GLU A 314 -9.85 -3.65 -32.20
N MET A 315 -10.59 -2.68 -31.64
CA MET A 315 -11.97 -2.41 -32.02
C MET A 315 -12.08 -2.01 -33.52
N LYS A 316 -11.16 -1.17 -34.02
CA LYS A 316 -11.10 -0.85 -35.47
C LYS A 316 -10.87 -2.10 -36.32
N ARG A 317 -9.91 -2.94 -35.94
CA ARG A 317 -9.63 -4.19 -36.64
C ARG A 317 -10.83 -5.13 -36.65
N LEU A 318 -11.50 -5.28 -35.50
CA LEU A 318 -12.72 -6.09 -35.45
C LEU A 318 -13.85 -5.53 -36.32
N ALA A 319 -14.01 -4.19 -36.33
CA ALA A 319 -14.99 -3.52 -37.19
C ALA A 319 -14.68 -3.70 -38.67
N GLU A 320 -13.42 -3.66 -39.11
CA GLU A 320 -12.99 -3.95 -40.46
C GLU A 320 -13.31 -5.41 -40.86
N VAL A 321 -13.00 -6.37 -40.00
CA VAL A 321 -13.32 -7.79 -40.24
C VAL A 321 -14.84 -7.99 -40.33
N ALA A 322 -15.61 -7.39 -39.44
CA ALA A 322 -17.07 -7.48 -39.44
C ALA A 322 -17.67 -6.86 -40.72
N ASN A 323 -17.14 -5.71 -41.20
CA ASN A 323 -17.56 -5.09 -42.44
C ASN A 323 -17.27 -5.98 -43.67
N ASN A 324 -16.07 -6.56 -43.73
CA ASN A 324 -15.70 -7.48 -44.79
C ASN A 324 -16.61 -8.71 -44.81
N GLN A 325 -16.90 -9.32 -43.68
CA GLN A 325 -17.86 -10.43 -43.56
C GLN A 325 -19.27 -10.02 -43.97
N ALA A 326 -19.74 -8.82 -43.56
CA ALA A 326 -21.03 -8.31 -43.99
C ALA A 326 -21.13 -8.13 -45.49
N ASP A 327 -20.07 -7.69 -46.18
CA ASP A 327 -20.01 -7.55 -47.60
C ASP A 327 -19.98 -8.92 -48.32
N GLU A 328 -19.28 -9.91 -47.79
CA GLU A 328 -19.33 -11.27 -48.29
C GLU A 328 -20.74 -11.88 -48.16
N VAL A 329 -21.40 -11.71 -47.03
CA VAL A 329 -22.80 -12.17 -46.82
C VAL A 329 -23.76 -11.46 -47.76
N LYS A 330 -23.61 -10.15 -48.02
CA LYS A 330 -24.43 -9.39 -48.99
C LYS A 330 -24.24 -9.96 -50.39
N ARG A 331 -22.99 -10.21 -50.81
CA ARG A 331 -22.70 -10.81 -52.14
C ARG A 331 -23.31 -12.20 -52.25
N ALA A 332 -23.08 -13.08 -51.26
CA ALA A 332 -23.65 -14.44 -51.28
C ALA A 332 -25.19 -14.44 -51.32
N SER A 333 -25.81 -13.58 -50.49
CA SER A 333 -27.27 -13.44 -50.46
C SER A 333 -27.83 -12.86 -51.77
N SER A 334 -27.15 -11.89 -52.39
CA SER A 334 -27.55 -11.30 -53.66
C SER A 334 -27.51 -12.35 -54.80
N TRP A 335 -26.45 -13.16 -54.90
CA TRP A 335 -26.35 -14.24 -55.84
C TRP A 335 -27.42 -15.32 -55.58
N ALA A 336 -27.65 -15.69 -54.31
CA ALA A 336 -28.70 -16.64 -53.97
C ALA A 336 -30.10 -16.13 -54.41
N ALA A 337 -30.41 -14.86 -54.17
CA ALA A 337 -31.67 -14.24 -54.58
C ALA A 337 -31.86 -14.26 -56.12
N ILE A 338 -30.81 -13.94 -56.88
CA ILE A 338 -30.85 -13.96 -58.35
C ILE A 338 -31.11 -15.37 -58.91
N LEU A 339 -30.43 -16.37 -58.29
CA LEU A 339 -30.57 -17.78 -58.67
C LEU A 339 -31.94 -18.36 -58.26
N PHE A 340 -32.53 -17.86 -57.18
CA PHE A 340 -33.84 -18.31 -56.68
C PHE A 340 -35.02 -17.67 -57.43
N ALA A 341 -34.85 -16.51 -58.04
CA ALA A 341 -35.92 -15.77 -58.71
C ALA A 341 -36.66 -16.62 -59.86
N PRO A 342 -35.95 -17.35 -60.70
CA PRO A 342 -36.61 -18.24 -61.66
C PRO A 342 -37.47 -19.33 -61.00
N THR A 343 -37.03 -19.86 -59.88
CA THR A 343 -37.76 -20.91 -59.14
C THR A 343 -39.11 -20.42 -58.63
N VAL A 344 -39.20 -19.16 -58.18
CA VAL A 344 -40.47 -18.55 -57.77
C VAL A 344 -41.44 -18.45 -58.94
N VAL A 345 -40.94 -18.02 -60.08
CA VAL A 345 -41.75 -17.97 -61.32
C VAL A 345 -42.21 -19.38 -61.78
N ALA A 346 -41.28 -20.35 -61.75
CA ALA A 346 -41.60 -21.74 -62.09
C ALA A 346 -42.62 -22.33 -61.09
N GLY A 347 -42.50 -22.03 -59.81
CA GLY A 347 -43.46 -22.44 -58.80
C GLY A 347 -44.87 -21.87 -59.03
N ALA A 348 -44.96 -20.58 -59.37
CA ALA A 348 -46.24 -19.94 -59.70
C ALA A 348 -46.92 -20.59 -60.92
N TYR A 349 -46.15 -20.87 -61.96
CA TYR A 349 -46.70 -21.57 -63.18
C TYR A 349 -46.91 -23.08 -62.99
N GLY A 350 -46.33 -23.67 -61.96
CA GLY A 350 -46.51 -25.07 -61.55
C GLY A 350 -47.70 -25.31 -60.60
N MET A 351 -48.43 -24.25 -60.23
CA MET A 351 -49.63 -24.39 -59.38
C MET A 351 -50.81 -24.88 -60.21
N ASN A 352 -51.57 -25.88 -59.74
CA ASN A 352 -52.71 -26.46 -60.36
C ASN A 352 -53.98 -25.63 -60.16
N PHE A 353 -54.08 -24.49 -60.85
CA PHE A 353 -55.29 -23.66 -60.85
C PHE A 353 -56.09 -23.93 -62.14
N ASP A 354 -57.43 -24.17 -62.03
CA ASP A 354 -58.33 -24.46 -63.17
C ASP A 354 -58.49 -23.32 -64.18
N ARG A 355 -58.06 -22.06 -63.75
CA ARG A 355 -58.17 -20.88 -64.64
C ARG A 355 -56.85 -20.10 -64.63
N MET A 356 -55.87 -20.60 -65.46
CA MET A 356 -54.67 -19.88 -65.81
C MET A 356 -54.69 -19.60 -67.34
N PRO A 357 -55.04 -18.36 -67.74
CA PRO A 357 -55.13 -18.04 -69.19
C PRO A 357 -53.80 -18.23 -69.91
N GLU A 358 -52.67 -18.01 -69.26
CA GLU A 358 -51.32 -18.05 -69.82
C GLU A 358 -50.88 -19.51 -70.16
N LEU A 359 -51.40 -20.53 -69.51
CA LEU A 359 -51.08 -21.92 -69.79
C LEU A 359 -51.68 -22.45 -71.12
N HIS A 360 -52.76 -21.80 -71.55
CA HIS A 360 -53.46 -22.16 -72.84
C HIS A 360 -53.04 -21.27 -74.02
N TRP A 361 -52.08 -20.36 -73.78
CA TRP A 361 -51.59 -19.45 -74.85
C TRP A 361 -50.39 -20.09 -75.54
N ALA A 362 -50.38 -20.03 -76.95
CA ALA A 362 -49.31 -20.63 -77.76
C ALA A 362 -47.91 -20.10 -77.45
N TYR A 363 -47.82 -18.86 -76.87
CA TYR A 363 -46.55 -18.26 -76.48
C TYR A 363 -46.34 -18.26 -74.94
N GLY A 364 -47.16 -18.96 -74.21
CA GLY A 364 -47.08 -18.99 -72.70
C GLY A 364 -45.77 -19.52 -72.21
N TYR A 365 -45.25 -20.61 -72.79
CA TYR A 365 -43.93 -21.15 -72.36
C TYR A 365 -42.75 -20.21 -72.69
N PRO A 366 -42.61 -19.65 -73.93
CA PRO A 366 -41.59 -18.65 -74.20
C PRO A 366 -41.72 -17.42 -73.32
N PHE A 367 -42.92 -16.95 -72.96
CA PHE A 367 -43.19 -15.85 -72.10
C PHE A 367 -42.75 -16.14 -70.65
N ALA A 368 -43.01 -17.31 -70.09
CA ALA A 368 -42.53 -17.71 -68.74
C ALA A 368 -41.01 -17.74 -68.69
N LEU A 369 -40.34 -18.28 -69.71
CA LEU A 369 -38.87 -18.25 -69.79
C LEU A 369 -38.31 -16.81 -69.83
N PHE A 370 -38.94 -15.96 -70.68
CA PHE A 370 -38.57 -14.55 -70.73
C PHE A 370 -38.76 -13.84 -69.37
N LEU A 371 -39.86 -14.10 -68.64
CA LEU A 371 -40.14 -13.54 -67.36
C LEU A 371 -39.11 -13.97 -66.32
N MET A 372 -38.71 -15.25 -66.30
CA MET A 372 -37.64 -15.75 -65.43
C MET A 372 -36.32 -15.01 -65.62
N VAL A 373 -35.89 -14.84 -66.86
CA VAL A 373 -34.66 -14.12 -67.22
C VAL A 373 -34.79 -12.63 -66.88
N ALA A 374 -35.95 -12.02 -67.22
CA ALA A 374 -36.17 -10.59 -66.99
C ALA A 374 -36.14 -10.25 -65.44
N VAL A 375 -36.78 -11.07 -64.64
CA VAL A 375 -36.74 -10.86 -63.12
C VAL A 375 -35.34 -11.04 -62.60
N SER A 376 -34.62 -12.07 -62.98
CA SER A 376 -33.23 -12.30 -62.58
C SER A 376 -32.31 -11.15 -63.00
N PHE A 377 -32.49 -10.67 -64.28
CA PHE A 377 -31.72 -9.55 -64.80
C PHE A 377 -32.07 -8.21 -64.11
N CYS A 378 -33.33 -7.97 -63.81
CA CYS A 378 -33.73 -6.79 -63.01
C CYS A 378 -33.12 -6.84 -61.60
N MET A 379 -33.15 -7.96 -60.89
CA MET A 379 -32.52 -8.12 -59.58
C MET A 379 -31.00 -7.90 -59.65
N TRP A 380 -30.34 -8.45 -60.67
CA TRP A 380 -28.92 -8.23 -60.93
C TRP A 380 -28.60 -6.75 -61.12
N LEU A 381 -29.40 -6.01 -61.90
CA LEU A 381 -29.25 -4.57 -62.12
C LEU A 381 -29.42 -3.76 -60.81
N VAL A 382 -30.43 -4.12 -60.00
CA VAL A 382 -30.67 -3.49 -58.71
C VAL A 382 -29.51 -3.70 -57.74
N PHE A 383 -29.03 -4.95 -57.60
CA PHE A 383 -27.93 -5.28 -56.72
C PHE A 383 -26.60 -4.68 -57.19
N LYS A 384 -26.36 -4.65 -58.49
CA LYS A 384 -25.19 -3.97 -59.09
C LYS A 384 -25.22 -2.46 -58.83
N ARG A 385 -26.40 -1.80 -58.97
CA ARG A 385 -26.53 -0.37 -58.64
C ARG A 385 -26.34 -0.05 -57.15
N LYS A 386 -26.64 -1.01 -56.28
CA LYS A 386 -26.43 -0.86 -54.84
C LYS A 386 -25.04 -1.28 -54.36
N ASN A 387 -24.13 -1.65 -55.28
CA ASN A 387 -22.81 -2.19 -54.97
C ASN A 387 -22.84 -3.42 -54.04
N TRP A 388 -23.85 -4.31 -54.23
CA TRP A 388 -23.98 -5.56 -53.48
C TRP A 388 -23.34 -6.76 -54.22
N LEU A 389 -22.94 -6.57 -55.46
CA LEU A 389 -22.29 -7.55 -56.34
C LEU A 389 -20.90 -7.04 -56.73
#